data_33b2b3e5de5f1df53444bf046788ea2c
#
_entry.id   33b2b3e5de5f1df53444bf046788ea2c
#
_cell.length_a   1.000
_cell.length_b   1.000
_cell.length_c   1.000
_cell.angle_alpha   90.00
_cell.angle_beta   90.00
_cell.angle_gamma   90.00
#
_symmetry.space_group_name_H-M   'P 1'
#
loop_
_entity.id
_entity.type
_entity.pdbx_description
1 polymer ?
#
loop_
_entity_poly.entity_id
_entity_poly.type
_entity_poly.pdbx_seq_one_letter_code
_entity_poly.pdbx_strand_id
1 'polypeptide(L)'
;MIKSKYLVQQFSNKIKKIIFILFFLTLCSTVFADSKMDLGLEVYSNKAQCGVCHTLQAAGSFGDIGPNLDQMNFQMSQIIYAVTNGIGVMPAYEGILTSEEIEAVSFYVSEKSN
;
A
#
# COMPACT_ATOMS: atom_id res chain seq x y z
N MET A 1 19.07 -13.34 -51.15
CA MET A 1 19.62 -13.77 -49.85
C MET A 1 19.92 -12.63 -48.87
N ILE A 2 20.33 -11.45 -49.32
CA ILE A 2 20.68 -10.31 -48.45
C ILE A 2 19.42 -9.62 -47.86
N LYS A 3 18.33 -9.49 -48.61
CA LYS A 3 17.06 -8.86 -48.13
C LYS A 3 16.39 -9.62 -46.97
N SER A 4 16.53 -10.96 -46.93
CA SER A 4 15.95 -11.78 -45.87
C SER A 4 16.63 -11.53 -44.50
N LYS A 5 17.95 -11.39 -44.48
CA LYS A 5 18.72 -11.12 -43.26
C LYS A 5 18.40 -9.75 -42.67
N TYR A 6 18.20 -8.74 -43.50
CA TYR A 6 17.81 -7.38 -43.04
C TYR A 6 16.43 -7.38 -42.40
N LEU A 7 15.46 -8.09 -42.93
CA LEU A 7 14.12 -8.19 -42.38
C LEU A 7 14.12 -8.89 -41.01
N VAL A 8 14.87 -9.97 -40.86
CA VAL A 8 15.00 -10.70 -39.58
C VAL A 8 15.68 -9.81 -38.51
N GLN A 9 16.71 -9.06 -38.90
CA GLN A 9 17.41 -8.16 -38.00
C GLN A 9 16.52 -7.00 -37.52
N GLN A 10 15.71 -6.42 -38.41
CA GLN A 10 14.74 -5.38 -38.06
C GLN A 10 13.65 -5.88 -37.11
N PHE A 11 13.16 -7.09 -37.33
CA PHE A 11 12.16 -7.73 -36.45
C PHE A 11 12.74 -7.99 -35.05
N SER A 12 13.96 -8.51 -34.99
CA SER A 12 14.67 -8.74 -33.72
C SER A 12 14.88 -7.45 -32.91
N ASN A 13 15.24 -6.35 -33.58
CA ASN A 13 15.45 -5.07 -32.89
C ASN A 13 14.15 -4.45 -32.38
N LYS A 14 13.04 -4.59 -33.11
CA LYS A 14 11.72 -4.15 -32.67
C LYS A 14 11.24 -4.94 -31.45
N ILE A 15 11.40 -6.25 -31.45
CA ILE A 15 11.04 -7.13 -30.33
C ILE A 15 11.86 -6.78 -29.09
N LYS A 16 13.19 -6.57 -29.22
CA LYS A 16 14.05 -6.15 -28.11
C LYS A 16 13.60 -4.81 -27.49
N LYS A 17 13.22 -3.84 -28.33
CA LYS A 17 12.68 -2.55 -27.84
C LYS A 17 11.36 -2.72 -27.11
N ILE A 18 10.45 -3.56 -27.61
CA ILE A 18 9.16 -3.82 -26.97
C ILE A 18 9.36 -4.52 -25.63
N ILE A 19 10.23 -5.53 -25.56
CA ILE A 19 10.56 -6.24 -24.32
C ILE A 19 11.18 -5.26 -23.31
N PHE A 20 12.07 -4.37 -23.74
CA PHE A 20 12.71 -3.38 -22.87
C PHE A 20 11.68 -2.38 -22.31
N ILE A 21 10.72 -1.92 -23.13
CA ILE A 21 9.65 -1.01 -22.70
C ILE A 21 8.70 -1.72 -21.72
N LEU A 22 8.31 -2.96 -21.99
CA LEU A 22 7.48 -3.76 -21.10
C LEU A 22 8.18 -4.04 -19.76
N PHE A 23 9.47 -4.33 -19.79
CA PHE A 23 10.28 -4.52 -18.57
C PHE A 23 10.37 -3.24 -17.74
N PHE A 24 10.49 -2.06 -18.38
CA PHE A 24 10.56 -0.77 -17.69
C PHE A 24 9.20 -0.37 -17.08
N LEU A 25 8.09 -0.73 -17.72
CA LEU A 25 6.74 -0.48 -17.21
C LEU A 25 6.41 -1.33 -15.96
N THR A 26 6.96 -2.54 -15.84
CA THR A 26 6.74 -3.40 -14.66
C THR A 26 7.53 -2.95 -13.43
N LEU A 27 8.67 -2.29 -13.60
CA LEU A 27 9.48 -1.77 -12.49
C LEU A 27 8.86 -0.54 -11.80
N CYS A 28 8.00 0.21 -12.50
CA CYS A 28 7.41 1.44 -11.94
C CYS A 28 6.31 1.16 -10.90
N SER A 29 5.64 0.00 -10.95
CA SER A 29 4.50 -0.31 -10.06
C SER A 29 4.91 -0.66 -8.63
N THR A 30 6.11 -1.19 -8.41
CA THR A 30 6.58 -1.61 -7.07
C THR A 30 6.98 -0.44 -6.18
N VAL A 31 7.49 0.64 -6.75
CA VAL A 31 7.97 1.81 -6.00
C VAL A 31 6.83 2.57 -5.32
N PHE A 32 5.65 2.64 -5.94
CA PHE A 32 4.49 3.32 -5.35
C PHE A 32 3.86 2.54 -4.19
N ALA A 33 3.87 1.21 -4.25
CA ALA A 33 3.34 0.37 -3.17
C ALA A 33 4.23 0.45 -1.92
N ASP A 34 5.55 0.47 -2.08
CA ASP A 34 6.51 0.61 -0.97
C ASP A 34 6.34 1.96 -0.26
N SER A 35 6.27 3.07 -1.01
CA SER A 35 6.11 4.40 -0.42
C SER A 35 4.79 4.58 0.33
N LYS A 36 3.70 3.97 -0.15
CA LYS A 36 2.39 3.99 0.52
C LYS A 36 2.40 3.13 1.79
N MET A 37 3.09 2.01 1.76
CA MET A 37 3.28 1.13 2.92
C MET A 37 4.08 1.83 4.02
N ASP A 38 5.17 2.49 3.67
CA ASP A 38 6.03 3.24 4.60
C ASP A 38 5.26 4.42 5.24
N LEU A 39 4.53 5.18 4.43
CA LEU A 39 3.66 6.25 4.95
C LEU A 39 2.59 5.70 5.89
N GLY A 40 1.98 4.57 5.54
CA GLY A 40 0.97 3.91 6.38
C GLY A 40 1.52 3.48 7.73
N LEU A 41 2.72 2.90 7.76
CA LEU A 41 3.41 2.53 8.99
C LEU A 41 3.75 3.77 9.83
N GLU A 42 4.24 4.84 9.21
CA GLU A 42 4.56 6.10 9.89
C GLU A 42 3.32 6.72 10.55
N VAL A 43 2.20 6.76 9.82
CA VAL A 43 0.93 7.25 10.36
C VAL A 43 0.45 6.36 11.51
N TYR A 44 0.49 5.05 11.34
CA TYR A 44 0.07 4.08 12.35
C TYR A 44 0.86 4.20 13.66
N SER A 45 2.18 4.28 13.54
CA SER A 45 3.10 4.18 14.69
C SER A 45 3.33 5.52 15.39
N ASN A 46 3.48 6.60 14.62
CA ASN A 46 3.96 7.87 15.13
C ASN A 46 2.91 8.97 15.09
N LYS A 47 2.24 9.17 13.96
CA LYS A 47 1.36 10.32 13.79
C LYS A 47 0.00 10.15 14.46
N ALA A 48 -0.67 9.02 14.26
CA ALA A 48 -1.97 8.72 14.84
C ALA A 48 -1.89 7.79 16.07
N GLN A 49 -0.73 7.15 16.26
CA GLN A 49 -0.45 6.25 17.40
C GLN A 49 -1.52 5.16 17.59
N CYS A 50 -1.97 4.56 16.49
CA CYS A 50 -3.02 3.54 16.49
C CYS A 50 -2.70 2.34 17.38
N GLY A 51 -1.40 2.00 17.50
CA GLY A 51 -0.89 0.91 18.32
C GLY A 51 -1.10 1.08 19.81
N VAL A 52 -1.44 2.28 20.31
CA VAL A 52 -1.82 2.48 21.72
C VAL A 52 -3.11 1.73 22.05
N CYS A 53 -4.03 1.65 21.09
CA CYS A 53 -5.33 1.02 21.27
C CYS A 53 -5.44 -0.33 20.57
N HIS A 54 -4.70 -0.56 19.47
CA HIS A 54 -4.82 -1.74 18.65
C HIS A 54 -3.59 -2.65 18.69
N THR A 55 -3.83 -3.95 18.72
CA THR A 55 -2.80 -4.95 18.43
C THR A 55 -2.64 -5.08 16.92
N LEU A 56 -1.39 -4.95 16.43
CA LEU A 56 -0.95 -5.28 15.08
C LEU A 56 0.53 -5.68 15.14
N GLN A 57 0.82 -6.98 15.06
CA GLN A 57 2.18 -7.52 15.23
C GLN A 57 3.16 -6.95 14.21
N ALA A 58 2.72 -6.75 12.97
CA ALA A 58 3.56 -6.17 11.91
C ALA A 58 4.06 -4.76 12.23
N ALA A 59 3.34 -4.01 13.09
CA ALA A 59 3.73 -2.69 13.59
C ALA A 59 4.37 -2.74 14.99
N GLY A 60 4.57 -3.94 15.56
CA GLY A 60 5.10 -4.12 16.92
C GLY A 60 4.18 -3.57 18.01
N SER A 61 2.87 -3.51 17.78
CA SER A 61 1.89 -2.95 18.72
C SER A 61 1.03 -4.03 19.37
N PHE A 62 0.65 -3.81 20.63
CA PHE A 62 -0.09 -4.77 21.47
C PHE A 62 -1.19 -4.09 22.30
N GLY A 63 -1.76 -3.01 21.81
CA GLY A 63 -2.89 -2.32 22.46
C GLY A 63 -4.14 -3.22 22.51
N ASP A 64 -4.89 -3.12 23.60
CA ASP A 64 -6.05 -3.97 23.90
C ASP A 64 -7.37 -3.19 24.14
N ILE A 65 -7.34 -1.88 23.91
CA ILE A 65 -8.52 -1.01 24.02
C ILE A 65 -9.45 -1.18 22.82
N GLY A 66 -8.87 -1.26 21.63
CA GLY A 66 -9.57 -1.50 20.37
C GLY A 66 -9.48 -2.95 19.93
N PRO A 67 -10.14 -3.31 18.81
CA PRO A 67 -10.02 -4.65 18.23
C PRO A 67 -8.57 -5.03 17.92
N ASN A 68 -8.25 -6.31 18.11
CA ASN A 68 -7.00 -6.89 17.63
C ASN A 68 -7.06 -7.01 16.09
N LEU A 69 -6.26 -6.21 15.41
CA LEU A 69 -6.28 -6.11 13.95
C LEU A 69 -5.71 -7.37 13.27
N ASP A 70 -4.80 -8.11 13.93
CA ASP A 70 -4.29 -9.38 13.39
C ASP A 70 -5.37 -10.48 13.29
N GLN A 71 -6.48 -10.32 13.99
CA GLN A 71 -7.58 -11.29 14.02
C GLN A 71 -8.78 -10.88 13.15
N MET A 72 -8.68 -9.70 12.51
CA MET A 72 -9.78 -9.10 11.78
C MET A 72 -9.41 -8.95 10.31
N ASN A 73 -10.22 -9.52 9.44
CA ASN A 73 -10.04 -9.37 7.99
C ASN A 73 -10.92 -8.23 7.46
N PHE A 74 -10.59 -7.00 7.86
CA PHE A 74 -11.31 -5.82 7.41
C PHE A 74 -10.95 -5.45 5.96
N GLN A 75 -11.98 -5.12 5.18
CA GLN A 75 -11.77 -4.50 3.88
C GLN A 75 -11.21 -3.08 4.06
N MET A 76 -10.34 -2.66 3.15
CA MET A 76 -9.73 -1.32 3.18
C MET A 76 -10.76 -0.19 3.32
N SER A 77 -11.91 -0.31 2.65
CA SER A 77 -13.01 0.67 2.73
C SER A 77 -13.62 0.80 4.14
N GLN A 78 -13.67 -0.30 4.89
CA GLN A 78 -14.16 -0.30 6.28
C GLN A 78 -13.16 0.41 7.20
N ILE A 79 -11.86 0.20 6.96
CA ILE A 79 -10.80 0.85 7.72
C ILE A 79 -10.80 2.36 7.42
N ILE A 80 -10.89 2.76 6.14
CA ILE A 80 -11.01 4.17 5.75
C ILE A 80 -12.20 4.82 6.47
N TYR A 81 -13.37 4.18 6.46
CA TYR A 81 -14.55 4.69 7.14
C TYR A 81 -14.30 4.88 8.65
N ALA A 82 -13.72 3.88 9.30
CA ALA A 82 -13.44 3.92 10.74
C ALA A 82 -12.43 5.01 11.12
N VAL A 83 -11.35 5.13 10.34
CA VAL A 83 -10.31 6.15 10.57
C VAL A 83 -10.85 7.55 10.30
N THR A 84 -11.64 7.73 9.25
CA THR A 84 -12.21 9.04 8.91
C THR A 84 -13.20 9.51 9.97
N ASN A 85 -14.17 8.66 10.32
CA ASN A 85 -15.35 9.05 11.11
C ASN A 85 -15.24 8.73 12.61
N GLY A 86 -14.30 7.85 12.98
CA GLY A 86 -14.27 7.27 14.32
C GLY A 86 -15.38 6.23 14.54
N ILE A 87 -15.23 5.39 15.54
CA ILE A 87 -16.25 4.42 15.96
C ILE A 87 -16.20 4.26 17.49
N GLY A 88 -17.26 4.59 18.19
CA GLY A 88 -17.32 4.48 19.65
C GLY A 88 -16.26 5.34 20.32
N VAL A 89 -15.29 4.73 21.02
CA VAL A 89 -14.18 5.42 21.67
C VAL A 89 -13.02 5.75 20.73
N MET A 90 -12.99 5.17 19.55
CA MET A 90 -11.99 5.49 18.53
C MET A 90 -12.28 6.88 17.96
N PRO A 91 -11.35 7.84 18.04
CA PRO A 91 -11.57 9.18 17.53
C PRO A 91 -11.63 9.22 16.00
N ALA A 92 -12.30 10.24 15.47
CA ALA A 92 -12.24 10.58 14.05
C ALA A 92 -10.91 11.28 13.74
N TYR A 93 -10.29 10.91 12.62
CA TYR A 93 -9.04 11.52 12.16
C TYR A 93 -9.23 12.45 10.96
N GLU A 94 -10.48 12.65 10.50
CA GLU A 94 -10.77 13.67 9.50
C GLU A 94 -10.36 15.06 10.02
N GLY A 95 -9.61 15.81 9.20
CA GLY A 95 -9.06 17.11 9.59
C GLY A 95 -7.79 17.05 10.46
N ILE A 96 -7.42 15.87 10.99
CA ILE A 96 -6.15 15.62 11.69
C ILE A 96 -5.13 15.01 10.73
N LEU A 97 -5.55 14.00 9.98
CA LEU A 97 -4.80 13.36 8.91
C LEU A 97 -5.28 13.89 7.55
N THR A 98 -4.37 13.95 6.59
CA THR A 98 -4.74 14.18 5.19
C THR A 98 -5.44 12.97 4.60
N SER A 99 -6.18 13.14 3.50
CA SER A 99 -6.82 12.02 2.80
C SER A 99 -5.82 10.97 2.36
N GLU A 100 -4.63 11.39 1.93
CA GLU A 100 -3.54 10.49 1.55
C GLU A 100 -3.03 9.65 2.73
N GLU A 101 -2.90 10.26 3.91
CA GLU A 101 -2.50 9.57 5.14
C GLU A 101 -3.55 8.58 5.64
N ILE A 102 -4.84 8.95 5.57
CA ILE A 102 -5.95 8.04 5.89
C ILE A 102 -5.93 6.83 4.94
N GLU A 103 -5.74 7.08 3.65
CA GLU A 103 -5.65 6.01 2.66
C GLU A 103 -4.41 5.13 2.87
N ALA A 104 -3.26 5.73 3.18
CA ALA A 104 -2.01 5.00 3.41
C ALA A 104 -2.07 4.12 4.67
N VAL A 105 -2.56 4.64 5.80
CA VAL A 105 -2.69 3.84 7.02
C VAL A 105 -3.74 2.73 6.87
N SER A 106 -4.82 2.99 6.14
CA SER A 106 -5.84 1.98 5.86
C SER A 106 -5.31 0.88 4.96
N PHE A 107 -4.51 1.23 3.96
CA PHE A 107 -3.81 0.27 3.12
C PHE A 107 -2.83 -0.57 3.93
N TYR A 108 -1.98 0.06 4.75
CA TYR A 108 -1.04 -0.62 5.62
C TYR A 108 -1.73 -1.64 6.54
N VAL A 109 -2.79 -1.24 7.23
CA VAL A 109 -3.55 -2.12 8.11
C VAL A 109 -4.18 -3.27 7.33
N SER A 110 -4.83 -3.00 6.19
CA SER A 110 -5.47 -4.06 5.38
C SER A 110 -4.48 -5.10 4.85
N GLU A 111 -3.23 -4.70 4.55
CA GLU A 111 -2.19 -5.61 4.07
C GLU A 111 -1.48 -6.38 5.18
N LYS A 112 -1.48 -5.84 6.41
CA LYS A 112 -0.72 -6.40 7.54
C LYS A 112 -1.58 -7.14 8.56
N SER A 113 -2.91 -7.03 8.48
CA SER A 113 -3.86 -7.68 9.39
C SER A 113 -4.27 -9.10 8.94
N ASN A 114 -3.30 -9.93 8.50
CA ASN A 114 -3.51 -11.34 8.13
C ASN A 114 -2.44 -12.23 8.72
#